data_30df37e5021c1dfb013aca51282ba233
#
_entry.id   30df37e5021c1dfb013aca51282ba233
#
_cell.length_a   1.000
_cell.length_b   1.000
_cell.length_c   1.000
_cell.angle_alpha   90.00
_cell.angle_beta   90.00
_cell.angle_gamma   90.00
#
_symmetry.space_group_name_H-M   'P 1'
#
loop_
_entity.id
_entity.type
_entity.pdbx_description
1 polymer ?
#
loop_
_entity_poly.entity_id
_entity_poly.type
_entity_poly.pdbx_seq_one_letter_code
_entity_poly.pdbx_strand_id
1 'polypeptide(L)'
;MVIMQNWRCVSCSYNPYLAPELRGLSLTGNAYGHPKFEDGKNIRTSAVVLVDGRVVQTRSGTRYLLGRIDPDYRKYLRKIRPDWNWRQPLRMEKYR
;
A
#
# COMPACT_ATOMS: atom_id res chain seq x y z
N MET A 1 5.43 13.36 6.65
CA MET A 1 5.05 12.02 6.20
C MET A 1 3.58 11.82 6.45
N VAL A 2 2.87 11.25 5.49
CA VAL A 2 1.43 10.99 5.62
C VAL A 2 1.24 9.66 6.35
N ILE A 3 0.29 9.61 7.29
CA ILE A 3 -0.09 8.36 7.96
C ILE A 3 -1.34 7.81 7.27
N MET A 4 -1.29 6.52 6.91
CA MET A 4 -2.41 5.83 6.29
C MET A 4 -3.01 4.84 7.27
N GLN A 5 -4.28 5.06 7.66
CA GLN A 5 -5.03 4.17 8.54
C GLN A 5 -6.07 3.39 7.74
N ASN A 6 -6.47 2.23 8.26
CA ASN A 6 -7.43 1.33 7.60
C ASN A 6 -7.03 1.05 6.14
N TRP A 7 -5.75 0.87 5.91
CA TRP A 7 -5.21 0.70 4.58
C TRP A 7 -5.42 -0.71 4.05
N ARG A 8 -5.50 -0.79 2.75
CA ARG A 8 -5.46 -2.06 2.01
C ARG A 8 -4.79 -1.83 0.67
N CYS A 9 -4.25 -2.91 0.11
CA CYS A 9 -3.64 -2.87 -1.21
C CYS A 9 -4.70 -3.11 -2.29
N VAL A 10 -4.58 -2.37 -3.37
CA VAL A 10 -5.46 -2.50 -4.53
C VAL A 10 -4.58 -2.62 -5.76
N SER A 11 -4.86 -3.61 -6.60
CA SER A 11 -4.18 -3.72 -7.88
C SER A 11 -4.66 -2.61 -8.82
N CYS A 12 -3.73 -1.81 -9.32
CA CYS A 12 -4.05 -0.73 -10.25
C CYS A 12 -4.46 -1.25 -11.61
N SER A 13 -3.76 -2.27 -12.08
CA SER A 13 -4.09 -2.96 -13.32
C SER A 13 -3.42 -4.32 -13.30
N TYR A 14 -4.08 -5.30 -13.88
CA TYR A 14 -3.49 -6.60 -14.10
C TYR A 14 -3.31 -6.80 -15.59
N ASN A 15 -2.06 -6.83 -16.01
CA ASN A 15 -1.70 -7.16 -17.38
C ASN A 15 -0.54 -8.15 -17.33
N PRO A 16 -0.76 -9.44 -17.73
CA PRO A 16 0.27 -10.45 -17.63
C PRO A 16 1.47 -10.22 -18.55
N TYR A 17 1.32 -9.32 -19.52
CA TYR A 17 2.42 -8.99 -20.45
C TYR A 17 3.30 -7.85 -19.94
N LEU A 18 2.89 -7.16 -18.88
CA LEU A 18 3.72 -6.14 -18.26
C LEU A 18 4.68 -6.76 -17.27
N ALA A 19 5.86 -6.19 -17.17
CA ALA A 19 6.79 -6.52 -16.10
C ALA A 19 6.12 -6.27 -14.74
N PRO A 20 6.36 -7.13 -13.74
CA PRO A 20 5.70 -7.01 -12.44
C PRO A 20 5.86 -5.65 -11.77
N GLU A 21 7.01 -5.00 -11.92
CA GLU A 21 7.24 -3.66 -11.40
C GLU A 21 6.36 -2.60 -12.07
N LEU A 22 5.81 -2.88 -13.24
CA LEU A 22 4.92 -1.99 -13.99
C LEU A 22 3.44 -2.29 -13.75
N ARG A 23 3.12 -3.40 -13.07
CA ARG A 23 1.73 -3.79 -12.83
C ARG A 23 1.01 -2.88 -11.86
N GLY A 24 1.73 -2.16 -11.06
CA GLY A 24 1.15 -1.19 -10.15
C GLY A 24 0.43 -1.80 -8.97
N LEU A 25 0.80 -1.39 -7.77
CA LEU A 25 0.11 -1.69 -6.54
C LEU A 25 -0.22 -0.36 -5.88
N SER A 26 -1.50 -0.05 -5.69
CA SER A 26 -1.93 1.14 -4.99
C SER A 26 -2.41 0.80 -3.60
N LEU A 27 -2.52 1.83 -2.76
CA LEU A 27 -3.12 1.72 -1.43
C LEU A 27 -4.39 2.54 -1.38
N THR A 28 -5.38 2.05 -0.64
CA THR A 28 -6.53 2.85 -0.21
C THR A 28 -6.56 2.87 1.30
N GLY A 29 -7.10 3.93 1.85
CA GLY A 29 -7.23 4.09 3.30
C GLY A 29 -7.49 5.53 3.68
N ASN A 30 -7.49 5.79 4.98
CA ASN A 30 -7.74 7.12 5.53
C ASN A 30 -6.40 7.81 5.75
N ALA A 31 -6.18 8.92 5.07
CA ALA A 31 -4.92 9.67 5.11
C ALA A 31 -4.97 10.76 6.18
N TYR A 32 -3.85 10.93 6.88
CA TYR A 32 -3.66 11.97 7.90
C TYR A 32 -2.35 12.70 7.63
N GLY A 33 -2.41 14.03 7.64
CA GLY A 33 -1.24 14.86 7.38
C GLY A 33 -0.91 14.99 5.90
N HIS A 34 -1.85 14.71 5.02
CA HIS A 34 -1.64 14.85 3.59
C HIS A 34 -1.83 16.32 3.16
N PRO A 35 -0.91 16.86 2.33
CA PRO A 35 -0.99 18.28 1.95
C PRO A 35 -2.19 18.63 1.06
N LYS A 36 -2.80 17.63 0.39
CA LYS A 36 -3.91 17.85 -0.56
C LYS A 36 -5.26 17.39 -0.04
N PHE A 37 -5.31 16.61 1.06
CA PHE A 37 -6.54 16.03 1.55
C PHE A 37 -6.72 16.31 3.03
N GLU A 38 -7.96 16.46 3.45
CA GLU A 38 -8.30 16.59 4.86
C GLU A 38 -7.99 15.31 5.63
N ASP A 39 -7.63 15.46 6.91
CA ASP A 39 -7.36 14.34 7.78
C ASP A 39 -8.57 13.40 7.86
N GLY A 40 -8.30 12.11 7.72
CA GLY A 40 -9.32 11.08 7.77
C GLY A 40 -10.03 10.80 6.44
N LYS A 41 -9.74 11.56 5.39
CA LYS A 41 -10.34 11.32 4.09
C LYS A 41 -9.86 9.99 3.51
N ASN A 42 -10.80 9.21 2.97
CA ASN A 42 -10.45 7.99 2.26
C ASN A 42 -9.90 8.36 0.89
N ILE A 43 -8.68 7.92 0.61
CA ILE A 43 -8.00 8.21 -0.64
C ILE A 43 -7.45 6.93 -1.27
N ARG A 44 -7.14 7.02 -2.56
CA ARG A 44 -6.37 6.01 -3.29
C ARG A 44 -5.07 6.64 -3.74
N THR A 45 -3.96 5.96 -3.44
CA THR A 45 -2.63 6.46 -3.83
C THR A 45 -2.31 6.12 -5.28
N SER A 46 -1.29 6.79 -5.83
CA SER A 46 -0.63 6.31 -7.03
C SER A 46 0.13 5.00 -6.73
N ALA A 47 0.73 4.40 -7.76
CA ALA A 47 1.40 3.12 -7.59
C ALA A 47 2.55 3.21 -6.60
N VAL A 48 2.68 2.19 -5.75
CA VAL A 48 3.80 2.04 -4.82
C VAL A 48 5.05 1.71 -5.62
N VAL A 49 6.13 2.45 -5.39
CA VAL A 49 7.42 2.26 -6.07
C VAL A 49 8.53 1.85 -5.12
N LEU A 50 8.37 2.09 -3.82
CA LEU A 50 9.37 1.76 -2.82
C LEU A 50 8.69 1.33 -1.54
N VAL A 51 9.19 0.26 -0.92
CA VAL A 51 8.74 -0.23 0.38
C VAL A 51 9.94 -0.39 1.30
N ASP A 52 9.86 0.22 2.47
CA ASP A 52 10.85 0.09 3.53
C ASP A 52 10.12 -0.13 4.85
N GLY A 53 9.99 -1.40 5.25
CA GLY A 53 9.21 -1.78 6.43
C GLY A 53 7.76 -1.33 6.33
N ARG A 54 7.36 -0.38 7.18
CA ARG A 54 6.00 0.17 7.17
C ARG A 54 5.89 1.50 6.42
N VAL A 55 6.98 1.94 5.81
CA VAL A 55 6.99 3.18 5.01
C VAL A 55 6.94 2.81 3.53
N VAL A 56 6.03 3.41 2.81
CA VAL A 56 5.94 3.23 1.35
C VAL A 56 6.04 4.57 0.66
N GLN A 57 6.64 4.57 -0.51
CA GLN A 57 6.67 5.73 -1.39
C GLN A 57 5.92 5.40 -2.67
N THR A 58 5.09 6.32 -3.11
CA THR A 58 4.31 6.17 -4.33
C THR A 58 4.97 6.92 -5.49
N ARG A 59 4.49 6.65 -6.70
CA ARG A 59 5.02 7.28 -7.92
C ARG A 59 4.98 8.79 -7.87
N SER A 60 4.01 9.38 -7.18
CA SER A 60 3.92 10.83 -7.01
C SER A 60 4.99 11.41 -6.07
N GLY A 61 5.78 10.55 -5.43
CA GLY A 61 6.81 10.96 -4.47
C GLY A 61 6.34 11.05 -3.02
N THR A 62 5.04 10.89 -2.77
CA THR A 62 4.50 10.95 -1.42
C THR A 62 4.89 9.71 -0.63
N ARG A 63 5.31 9.91 0.62
CA ARG A 63 5.64 8.83 1.54
C ARG A 63 4.52 8.63 2.55
N TYR A 64 4.15 7.38 2.75
CA TYR A 64 3.09 6.99 3.67
C TYR A 64 3.65 6.05 4.73
N LEU A 65 3.34 6.35 5.99
CA LEU A 65 3.55 5.40 7.08
C LEU A 65 2.27 4.58 7.23
N LEU A 66 2.39 3.26 7.08
CA LEU A 66 1.26 2.35 7.20
C LEU A 66 0.90 2.16 8.67
N GLY A 67 -0.26 2.67 9.07
CA GLY A 67 -0.80 2.50 10.39
C GLY A 67 -1.60 1.20 10.51
N ARG A 68 -2.83 1.31 11.04
CA ARG A 68 -3.70 0.15 11.21
C ARG A 68 -4.18 -0.35 9.85
N ILE A 69 -4.03 -1.66 9.62
CA ILE A 69 -4.57 -2.32 8.44
C ILE A 69 -6.09 -2.45 8.52
N ASP A 70 -6.77 -2.42 7.37
CA ASP A 70 -8.19 -2.75 7.28
C ASP A 70 -8.43 -4.16 7.84
N PRO A 71 -9.36 -4.33 8.82
CA PRO A 71 -9.57 -5.64 9.45
C PRO A 71 -10.00 -6.74 8.48
N ASP A 72 -10.81 -6.41 7.49
CA ASP A 72 -11.27 -7.39 6.49
C ASP A 72 -10.12 -7.81 5.57
N TYR A 73 -9.28 -6.86 5.20
CA TYR A 73 -8.10 -7.14 4.41
C TYR A 73 -7.09 -8.00 5.19
N ARG A 74 -6.96 -7.75 6.48
CA ARG A 74 -6.10 -8.56 7.36
C ARG A 74 -6.56 -10.02 7.40
N LYS A 75 -7.87 -10.25 7.52
CA LYS A 75 -8.44 -11.60 7.48
C LYS A 75 -8.15 -12.29 6.15
N TYR A 76 -8.31 -11.58 5.06
CA TYR A 76 -7.99 -12.06 3.73
C TYR A 76 -6.52 -12.45 3.60
N LEU A 77 -5.61 -11.59 4.05
CA LEU A 77 -4.16 -11.85 3.99
C LEU A 77 -3.78 -13.08 4.81
N ARG A 78 -4.39 -13.29 5.97
CA ARG A 78 -4.11 -14.45 6.80
C ARG A 78 -4.52 -15.76 6.13
N LYS A 79 -5.55 -15.73 5.29
CA LYS A 79 -5.97 -16.91 4.52
C LYS A 79 -4.98 -17.26 3.41
N ILE A 80 -4.54 -16.24 2.65
CA ILE A 80 -3.70 -16.47 1.46
C ILE A 80 -2.21 -16.45 1.77
N ARG A 81 -1.82 -15.81 2.87
CA ARG A 81 -0.41 -15.65 3.28
C ARG A 81 -0.30 -15.85 4.78
N PRO A 82 -0.27 -17.10 5.26
CA PRO A 82 -0.19 -17.35 6.70
C PRO A 82 1.10 -16.86 7.35
N ASP A 83 2.14 -16.61 6.56
CA ASP A 83 3.42 -16.04 6.99
C ASP A 83 3.44 -14.50 7.00
N TRP A 84 2.29 -13.85 6.75
CA TRP A 84 2.22 -12.40 6.72
C TRP A 84 2.69 -11.78 8.04
N ASN A 85 3.57 -10.77 7.93
CA ASN A 85 4.16 -10.10 9.06
C ASN A 85 3.75 -8.63 9.09
N TRP A 86 3.14 -8.17 10.19
CA TRP A 86 2.73 -6.79 10.35
C TRP A 86 3.88 -5.78 10.35
N ARG A 87 5.11 -6.22 10.64
CA ARG A 87 6.32 -5.37 10.60
C ARG A 87 6.77 -5.08 9.17
N GLN A 88 6.46 -5.99 8.26
CA GLN A 88 6.72 -5.84 6.83
C GLN A 88 5.44 -6.17 6.08
N PRO A 89 4.44 -5.27 6.16
CA PRO A 89 3.10 -5.58 5.66
C PRO A 89 3.04 -5.71 4.15
N LEU A 90 3.98 -5.10 3.42
CA LEU A 90 4.04 -5.18 1.98
C LEU A 90 5.35 -5.80 1.54
N ARG A 91 5.25 -6.68 0.56
CA ARG A 91 6.41 -7.20 -0.17
C ARG A 91 6.35 -6.70 -1.59
N MET A 92 7.42 -6.06 -2.02
CA MET A 92 7.64 -5.84 -3.44
C MET A 92 8.62 -6.90 -3.93
N GLU A 93 8.18 -7.71 -4.89
CA GLU A 93 9.09 -8.62 -5.55
C GLU A 93 10.07 -7.82 -6.38
N LYS A 94 11.35 -8.04 -6.12
CA LYS A 94 12.39 -7.45 -6.94
C LYS A 94 12.64 -8.37 -8.11
N TYR A 95 12.37 -7.87 -9.30
CA TYR A 95 12.77 -8.55 -10.52
C TYR A 95 14.19 -8.17 -10.86
N ARG A 96 14.98 -9.17 -11.05
CA ARG A 96 16.33 -8.99 -11.51
C ARG A 96 16.41 -9.38 -12.99
#